data_b69e97660a687df057548d38cdb9caf9
#
_entry.id   b69e97660a687df057548d38cdb9caf9
#
_cell.length_a   1.000
_cell.length_b   1.000
_cell.length_c   1.000
_cell.angle_alpha   90.00
_cell.angle_beta   90.00
_cell.angle_gamma   90.00
#
_symmetry.space_group_name_H-M   'P 1'
#
loop_
_entity.id
_entity.type
_entity.pdbx_description
1 polymer ?
#
loop_
_entity_poly.entity_id
_entity_poly.type
_entity_poly.pdbx_seq_one_letter_code
_entity_poly.pdbx_strand_id
1 'polypeptide(L)'
;MTNANQQAVARYRNDFLREVEERVEDGDWVKMCMQCGVCAGSCPLGNAWQHTPQKLFMMIRAGKREEVLTSDSMWMCTSCYNCIVRCPRKLPITHIMHGLANYAHRLNLAPKGQPTREVAKLFWNNLVKTGRVNELKFSLALYFKDGIVQGIRNALAMQSVGLGLMKAKRLNPMELIGGHKCKDPGSLQKMIAKAREIEDRKKGYTS
;
A
#
# COMPACT_ATOMS: atom_id res chain seq x y z
N MET A 1 34.58 -20.43 -5.86
CA MET A 1 33.40 -20.85 -5.01
C MET A 1 32.89 -19.77 -4.05
N THR A 2 33.23 -18.47 -4.23
CA THR A 2 33.03 -17.44 -3.19
C THR A 2 31.92 -16.44 -3.49
N ASN A 3 31.57 -16.14 -4.75
CA ASN A 3 30.60 -15.08 -5.05
C ASN A 3 29.10 -15.48 -4.89
N ALA A 4 28.74 -16.69 -5.31
CA ALA A 4 27.34 -17.14 -5.23
C ALA A 4 26.90 -17.38 -3.78
N ASN A 5 27.80 -17.86 -2.93
CA ASN A 5 27.52 -18.12 -1.51
C ASN A 5 27.42 -16.81 -0.69
N GLN A 6 28.24 -15.82 -1.01
CA GLN A 6 28.16 -14.49 -0.38
C GLN A 6 26.89 -13.73 -0.80
N GLN A 7 26.46 -13.85 -2.07
CA GLN A 7 25.19 -13.27 -2.53
C GLN A 7 23.98 -14.00 -1.93
N ALA A 8 24.04 -15.32 -1.71
CA ALA A 8 23.00 -16.07 -1.04
C ALA A 8 22.89 -15.67 0.44
N VAL A 9 23.99 -15.47 1.14
CA VAL A 9 24.03 -15.03 2.55
C VAL A 9 23.51 -13.59 2.71
N ALA A 10 23.80 -12.70 1.75
CA ALA A 10 23.27 -11.34 1.75
C ALA A 10 21.73 -11.27 1.58
N ARG A 11 21.10 -12.32 1.02
CA ARG A 11 19.65 -12.44 0.90
C ARG A 11 18.95 -12.82 2.20
N TYR A 12 19.67 -13.37 3.17
CA TYR A 12 19.14 -13.80 4.47
C TYR A 12 19.71 -12.91 5.56
N ARG A 13 18.83 -12.22 6.27
CA ARG A 13 19.19 -11.42 7.45
C ARG A 13 18.54 -12.04 8.68
N ASN A 14 19.34 -12.60 9.56
CA ASN A 14 18.87 -13.22 10.79
C ASN A 14 18.14 -12.24 11.72
N ASP A 15 18.38 -10.93 11.54
CA ASP A 15 17.75 -9.85 12.30
C ASP A 15 16.48 -9.28 11.62
N PHE A 16 16.06 -9.81 10.45
CA PHE A 16 14.95 -9.25 9.68
C PHE A 16 13.61 -9.30 10.44
N LEU A 17 13.37 -10.36 11.21
CA LEU A 17 12.18 -10.40 12.06
C LEU A 17 12.19 -9.23 13.06
N ARG A 18 13.32 -8.98 13.71
CA ARG A 18 13.45 -7.87 14.66
C ARG A 18 13.32 -6.51 13.95
N GLU A 19 13.88 -6.36 12.75
CA GLU A 19 13.70 -5.17 11.91
C GLU A 19 12.21 -4.91 11.64
N VAL A 20 11.43 -5.95 11.35
CA VAL A 20 9.98 -5.84 11.13
C VAL A 20 9.25 -5.51 12.43
N GLU A 21 9.60 -6.13 13.55
CA GLU A 21 9.02 -5.82 14.87
C GLU A 21 9.21 -4.34 15.26
N GLU A 22 10.37 -3.77 14.97
CA GLU A 22 10.71 -2.39 15.34
C GLU A 22 10.19 -1.34 14.35
N ARG A 23 10.11 -1.68 13.06
CA ARG A 23 9.89 -0.70 11.97
C ARG A 23 8.51 -0.76 11.36
N VAL A 24 7.86 -1.92 11.37
CA VAL A 24 6.56 -2.15 10.75
C VAL A 24 5.47 -2.02 11.81
N GLU A 25 4.37 -1.38 11.46
CA GLU A 25 3.20 -1.30 12.32
C GLU A 25 2.65 -2.70 12.60
N ASP A 26 2.41 -3.02 13.86
CA ASP A 26 1.99 -4.34 14.32
C ASP A 26 2.93 -5.49 13.91
N GLY A 27 4.19 -5.19 13.57
CA GLY A 27 5.18 -6.18 13.11
C GLY A 27 5.54 -7.22 14.17
N ASP A 28 5.43 -6.89 15.47
CA ASP A 28 5.63 -7.77 16.60
C ASP A 28 4.69 -8.99 16.61
N TRP A 29 3.52 -8.87 15.99
CA TRP A 29 2.57 -9.97 15.86
C TRP A 29 3.01 -11.05 14.87
N VAL A 30 3.97 -10.78 13.98
CA VAL A 30 4.45 -11.75 12.97
C VAL A 30 4.97 -13.04 13.63
N LYS A 31 5.66 -12.93 14.77
CA LYS A 31 6.17 -14.08 15.54
C LYS A 31 5.06 -14.99 16.07
N MET A 32 3.86 -14.44 16.30
CA MET A 32 2.72 -15.18 16.86
C MET A 32 1.98 -16.01 15.81
N CYS A 33 2.34 -15.90 14.52
CA CYS A 33 1.70 -16.63 13.44
C CYS A 33 1.97 -18.14 13.54
N MET A 34 0.90 -18.93 13.69
CA MET A 34 0.99 -20.40 13.77
C MET A 34 0.96 -21.10 12.40
N GLN A 35 1.01 -20.36 11.31
CA GLN A 35 1.08 -20.87 9.93
C GLN A 35 -0.11 -21.76 9.52
N CYS A 36 -1.32 -21.54 10.06
CA CYS A 36 -2.51 -22.36 9.79
C CYS A 36 -3.14 -22.16 8.39
N GLY A 37 -2.75 -21.12 7.65
CA GLY A 37 -3.22 -20.88 6.29
C GLY A 37 -4.62 -20.27 6.14
N VAL A 38 -5.38 -20.08 7.22
CA VAL A 38 -6.75 -19.54 7.16
C VAL A 38 -6.82 -18.18 6.47
N CYS A 39 -5.81 -17.30 6.67
CA CYS A 39 -5.75 -16.00 6.01
C CYS A 39 -5.60 -16.11 4.48
N ALA A 40 -4.87 -17.11 4.01
CA ALA A 40 -4.74 -17.37 2.57
C ALA A 40 -6.05 -17.94 1.99
N GLY A 41 -6.63 -18.94 2.65
CA GLY A 41 -7.86 -19.59 2.20
C GLY A 41 -9.11 -18.69 2.26
N SER A 42 -9.11 -17.65 3.11
CA SER A 42 -10.23 -16.70 3.18
C SER A 42 -10.04 -15.43 2.35
N CYS A 43 -8.90 -15.28 1.67
CA CYS A 43 -8.63 -14.10 0.88
C CYS A 43 -9.40 -14.12 -0.46
N PRO A 44 -10.13 -13.06 -0.83
CA PRO A 44 -10.84 -13.00 -2.11
C PRO A 44 -9.87 -12.97 -3.32
N LEU A 45 -8.59 -12.66 -3.10
CA LEU A 45 -7.58 -12.70 -4.15
C LEU A 45 -7.12 -14.12 -4.50
N GLY A 46 -7.40 -15.12 -3.63
CA GLY A 46 -7.14 -16.51 -3.91
C GLY A 46 -5.74 -16.78 -4.46
N ASN A 47 -5.66 -17.30 -5.68
CA ASN A 47 -4.41 -17.68 -6.36
C ASN A 47 -3.67 -16.49 -7.01
N ALA A 48 -4.18 -15.27 -6.94
CA ALA A 48 -3.50 -14.09 -7.51
C ALA A 48 -2.24 -13.67 -6.72
N TRP A 49 -2.05 -14.19 -5.50
CA TRP A 49 -0.88 -13.91 -4.68
C TRP A 49 0.39 -14.58 -5.21
N GLN A 50 1.48 -13.83 -5.36
CA GLN A 50 2.82 -14.40 -5.47
C GLN A 50 3.22 -15.08 -4.15
N HIS A 51 2.98 -14.37 -3.04
CA HIS A 51 3.17 -14.87 -1.68
C HIS A 51 1.95 -14.51 -0.83
N THR A 52 1.26 -15.51 -0.31
CA THR A 52 0.15 -15.32 0.62
C THR A 52 0.63 -14.63 1.91
N PRO A 53 -0.25 -13.96 2.68
CA PRO A 53 0.15 -13.34 3.95
C PRO A 53 0.88 -14.29 4.90
N GLN A 54 0.38 -15.52 5.02
CA GLN A 54 1.03 -16.58 5.80
C GLN A 54 2.46 -16.85 5.30
N LYS A 55 2.66 -16.95 3.98
CA LYS A 55 3.97 -17.21 3.39
C LYS A 55 4.93 -16.06 3.61
N LEU A 56 4.45 -14.81 3.49
CA LEU A 56 5.25 -13.63 3.81
C LEU A 56 5.72 -13.64 5.27
N PHE A 57 4.85 -13.98 6.21
CA PHE A 57 5.22 -14.08 7.63
C PHE A 57 6.26 -15.17 7.89
N MET A 58 6.15 -16.31 7.18
CA MET A 58 7.18 -17.35 7.24
C MET A 58 8.52 -16.85 6.66
N MET A 59 8.48 -16.13 5.54
CA MET A 59 9.68 -15.58 4.90
C MET A 59 10.35 -14.52 5.78
N ILE A 60 9.58 -13.67 6.49
CA ILE A 60 10.12 -12.71 7.46
C ILE A 60 10.87 -13.44 8.57
N ARG A 61 10.26 -14.48 9.15
CA ARG A 61 10.87 -15.31 10.19
C ARG A 61 12.10 -16.07 9.70
N ALA A 62 12.14 -16.41 8.40
CA ALA A 62 13.28 -17.03 7.74
C ALA A 62 14.37 -16.03 7.30
N GLY A 63 14.22 -14.73 7.57
CA GLY A 63 15.21 -13.72 7.22
C GLY A 63 15.28 -13.34 5.74
N LYS A 64 14.27 -13.68 4.92
CA LYS A 64 14.22 -13.40 3.49
C LYS A 64 13.84 -11.94 3.19
N ARG A 65 14.67 -11.01 3.64
CA ARG A 65 14.40 -9.58 3.61
C ARG A 65 14.14 -9.04 2.21
N GLU A 66 15.02 -9.31 1.28
CA GLU A 66 14.93 -8.79 -0.08
C GLU A 66 13.70 -9.33 -0.79
N GLU A 67 13.47 -10.64 -0.76
CA GLU A 67 12.33 -11.29 -1.40
C GLU A 67 10.98 -10.75 -0.87
N VAL A 68 10.90 -10.44 0.42
CA VAL A 68 9.68 -9.87 1.04
C VAL A 68 9.50 -8.42 0.60
N LEU A 69 10.51 -7.57 0.76
CA LEU A 69 10.38 -6.12 0.55
C LEU A 69 10.27 -5.71 -0.92
N THR A 70 10.77 -6.54 -1.85
CA THR A 70 10.62 -6.32 -3.29
C THR A 70 9.38 -7.01 -3.88
N SER A 71 8.68 -7.83 -3.09
CA SER A 71 7.47 -8.53 -3.52
C SER A 71 6.33 -7.55 -3.80
N ASP A 72 5.48 -7.88 -4.77
CA ASP A 72 4.24 -7.16 -5.05
C ASP A 72 3.09 -7.58 -4.12
N SER A 73 3.24 -8.70 -3.42
CA SER A 73 2.17 -9.33 -2.65
C SER A 73 1.52 -8.39 -1.62
N MET A 74 2.32 -7.64 -0.86
CA MET A 74 1.77 -6.71 0.14
C MET A 74 0.91 -5.59 -0.48
N TRP A 75 1.16 -5.24 -1.76
CA TRP A 75 0.44 -4.20 -2.50
C TRP A 75 -0.91 -4.65 -3.04
N MET A 76 -1.15 -5.95 -3.10
CA MET A 76 -2.41 -6.53 -3.58
C MET A 76 -3.50 -6.53 -2.52
N CYS A 77 -3.19 -6.22 -1.26
CA CYS A 77 -4.17 -6.24 -0.17
C CYS A 77 -5.28 -5.21 -0.40
N THR A 78 -6.53 -5.69 -0.51
CA THR A 78 -7.72 -4.86 -0.75
C THR A 78 -8.41 -4.42 0.54
N SER A 79 -7.81 -4.64 1.69
CA SER A 79 -8.35 -4.26 3.02
C SER A 79 -9.76 -4.83 3.30
N CYS A 80 -10.03 -6.05 2.86
CA CYS A 80 -11.32 -6.71 3.12
C CYS A 80 -11.47 -7.25 4.56
N TYR A 81 -10.38 -7.30 5.34
CA TYR A 81 -10.30 -7.73 6.76
C TYR A 81 -10.70 -9.19 7.04
N ASN A 82 -11.08 -9.99 6.05
CA ASN A 82 -11.45 -11.40 6.25
C ASN A 82 -10.37 -12.21 6.98
N CYS A 83 -9.10 -11.95 6.66
CA CYS A 83 -7.97 -12.62 7.30
C CYS A 83 -7.84 -12.31 8.81
N ILE A 84 -8.21 -11.10 9.25
CA ILE A 84 -8.18 -10.71 10.66
C ILE A 84 -9.30 -11.41 11.42
N VAL A 85 -10.54 -11.32 10.91
CA VAL A 85 -11.72 -11.89 11.55
C VAL A 85 -11.61 -13.40 11.74
N ARG A 86 -11.03 -14.09 10.76
CA ARG A 86 -10.90 -15.56 10.77
C ARG A 86 -9.61 -16.08 11.40
N CYS A 87 -8.69 -15.20 11.79
CA CYS A 87 -7.43 -15.62 12.41
C CYS A 87 -7.65 -16.19 13.81
N PRO A 88 -7.29 -17.46 14.07
CA PRO A 88 -7.44 -18.06 15.40
C PRO A 88 -6.56 -17.37 16.46
N ARG A 89 -5.49 -16.72 16.04
CA ARG A 89 -4.58 -15.94 16.91
C ARG A 89 -4.90 -14.44 16.93
N LYS A 90 -5.95 -14.00 16.22
CA LYS A 90 -6.39 -12.59 16.13
C LYS A 90 -5.29 -11.61 15.66
N LEU A 91 -4.41 -12.07 14.76
CA LEU A 91 -3.35 -11.22 14.22
C LEU A 91 -3.95 -10.09 13.36
N PRO A 92 -3.44 -8.87 13.47
CA PRO A 92 -3.83 -7.72 12.65
C PRO A 92 -3.20 -7.79 11.25
N ILE A 93 -3.49 -8.87 10.50
CA ILE A 93 -2.80 -9.24 9.25
C ILE A 93 -2.85 -8.11 8.22
N THR A 94 -4.01 -7.47 8.04
CA THR A 94 -4.16 -6.37 7.09
C THR A 94 -3.26 -5.19 7.45
N HIS A 95 -3.15 -4.84 8.73
CA HIS A 95 -2.28 -3.75 9.19
C HIS A 95 -0.81 -4.09 8.94
N ILE A 96 -0.39 -5.31 9.27
CA ILE A 96 0.98 -5.78 8.98
C ILE A 96 1.29 -5.71 7.48
N MET A 97 0.35 -6.13 6.60
CA MET A 97 0.54 -6.05 5.15
C MET A 97 0.74 -4.60 4.67
N HIS A 98 -0.07 -3.66 5.19
CA HIS A 98 0.07 -2.24 4.89
C HIS A 98 1.34 -1.63 5.49
N GLY A 99 1.69 -2.04 6.70
CA GLY A 99 2.93 -1.64 7.35
C GLY A 99 4.17 -2.07 6.56
N LEU A 100 4.19 -3.31 6.05
CA LEU A 100 5.26 -3.82 5.17
C LEU A 100 5.35 -3.04 3.85
N ALA A 101 4.19 -2.74 3.23
CA ALA A 101 4.14 -1.96 2.00
C ALA A 101 4.71 -0.53 2.22
N ASN A 102 4.32 0.12 3.32
CA ASN A 102 4.85 1.42 3.70
C ASN A 102 6.35 1.36 3.98
N TYR A 103 6.82 0.33 4.69
CA TYR A 103 8.22 0.13 4.97
C TYR A 103 9.05 -0.09 3.69
N ALA A 104 8.60 -0.95 2.79
CA ALA A 104 9.24 -1.15 1.48
C ALA A 104 9.28 0.14 0.65
N HIS A 105 8.21 0.95 0.72
CA HIS A 105 8.16 2.25 0.04
C HIS A 105 9.21 3.22 0.59
N ARG A 106 9.35 3.33 1.91
CA ARG A 106 10.35 4.20 2.56
C ARG A 106 11.79 3.81 2.22
N LEU A 107 12.05 2.51 2.04
CA LEU A 107 13.34 1.97 1.62
C LEU A 107 13.59 2.05 0.10
N ASN A 108 12.64 2.61 -0.66
CA ASN A 108 12.68 2.61 -2.14
C ASN A 108 12.79 1.21 -2.78
N LEU A 109 12.37 0.15 -2.06
CA LEU A 109 12.35 -1.24 -2.54
C LEU A 109 11.02 -1.64 -3.18
N ALA A 110 10.00 -0.77 -3.12
CA ALA A 110 8.70 -1.03 -3.71
C ALA A 110 8.81 -1.26 -5.23
N PRO A 111 8.15 -2.31 -5.77
CA PRO A 111 8.19 -2.61 -7.20
C PRO A 111 7.73 -1.42 -8.04
N LYS A 112 8.42 -1.15 -9.15
CA LYS A 112 8.05 -0.07 -10.08
C LYS A 112 6.81 -0.49 -10.88
N GLY A 113 5.93 0.48 -11.17
CA GLY A 113 4.76 0.24 -12.02
C GLY A 113 3.58 -0.47 -11.34
N GLN A 114 3.61 -0.67 -10.01
CA GLN A 114 2.48 -1.22 -9.27
C GLN A 114 1.26 -0.28 -9.32
N PRO A 115 0.12 -0.71 -9.92
CA PRO A 115 -1.06 0.15 -10.08
C PRO A 115 -1.56 0.70 -8.75
N THR A 116 -1.61 -0.14 -7.70
CA THR A 116 -2.05 0.26 -6.36
C THR A 116 -1.19 1.36 -5.76
N ARG A 117 0.14 1.28 -5.94
CA ARG A 117 1.07 2.30 -5.48
C ARG A 117 0.87 3.64 -6.21
N GLU A 118 0.68 3.60 -7.52
CA GLU A 118 0.45 4.81 -8.32
C GLU A 118 -0.88 5.48 -7.97
N VAL A 119 -1.93 4.68 -7.78
CA VAL A 119 -3.23 5.17 -7.30
C VAL A 119 -3.10 5.82 -5.91
N ALA A 120 -2.43 5.15 -4.98
CA ALA A 120 -2.19 5.68 -3.64
C ALA A 120 -1.40 7.01 -3.67
N LYS A 121 -0.39 7.12 -4.52
CA LYS A 121 0.41 8.34 -4.71
C LYS A 121 -0.43 9.50 -5.27
N LEU A 122 -1.24 9.24 -6.29
CA LEU A 122 -2.15 10.24 -6.86
C LEU A 122 -3.19 10.69 -5.84
N PHE A 123 -3.76 9.75 -5.10
CA PHE A 123 -4.72 10.03 -4.02
C PHE A 123 -4.10 10.90 -2.93
N TRP A 124 -2.91 10.52 -2.44
CA TRP A 124 -2.19 11.26 -1.44
C TRP A 124 -1.85 12.67 -1.88
N ASN A 125 -1.33 12.84 -3.11
CA ASN A 125 -0.98 14.14 -3.65
C ASN A 125 -2.21 15.06 -3.79
N ASN A 126 -3.35 14.49 -4.18
CA ASN A 126 -4.61 15.23 -4.25
C ASN A 126 -5.04 15.69 -2.85
N LEU A 127 -5.04 14.76 -1.87
CA LEU A 127 -5.40 15.04 -0.48
C LEU A 127 -4.53 16.14 0.15
N VAL A 128 -3.21 16.05 0.00
CA VAL A 128 -2.27 17.01 0.59
C VAL A 128 -2.43 18.40 -0.01
N LYS A 129 -2.72 18.51 -1.31
CA LYS A 129 -2.89 19.81 -1.99
C LYS A 129 -4.18 20.52 -1.64
N THR A 130 -5.27 19.76 -1.47
CA THR A 130 -6.62 20.33 -1.35
C THR A 130 -7.24 20.13 0.02
N GLY A 131 -6.63 19.30 0.87
CA GLY A 131 -7.14 18.89 2.18
C GLY A 131 -8.36 17.96 2.07
N ARG A 132 -8.80 17.66 0.84
CA ARG A 132 -9.95 16.82 0.53
C ARG A 132 -9.72 16.15 -0.83
N VAL A 133 -10.14 14.91 -0.99
CA VAL A 133 -10.05 14.25 -2.29
C VAL A 133 -11.13 14.83 -3.21
N ASN A 134 -10.70 15.34 -4.36
CA ASN A 134 -11.61 15.66 -5.45
C ASN A 134 -11.67 14.45 -6.37
N GLU A 135 -12.78 13.71 -6.32
CA GLU A 135 -12.96 12.43 -7.01
C GLU A 135 -12.81 12.57 -8.52
N LEU A 136 -13.32 13.64 -9.09
CA LEU A 136 -13.26 13.87 -10.54
C LEU A 136 -11.83 14.19 -11.01
N LYS A 137 -11.12 15.07 -10.29
CA LYS A 137 -9.71 15.39 -10.59
C LYS A 137 -8.81 14.16 -10.41
N PHE A 138 -9.07 13.38 -9.36
CA PHE A 138 -8.36 12.13 -9.11
C PHE A 138 -8.59 11.12 -10.24
N SER A 139 -9.85 10.92 -10.65
CA SER A 139 -10.21 10.01 -11.75
C SER A 139 -9.58 10.44 -13.08
N LEU A 140 -9.64 11.73 -13.41
CA LEU A 140 -8.98 12.26 -14.61
C LEU A 140 -7.45 12.04 -14.56
N ALA A 141 -6.82 12.37 -13.43
CA ALA A 141 -5.37 12.14 -13.27
C ALA A 141 -5.00 10.66 -13.43
N LEU A 142 -5.86 9.74 -12.95
CA LEU A 142 -5.66 8.31 -13.10
C LEU A 142 -5.82 7.84 -14.54
N TYR A 143 -6.87 8.31 -15.25
CA TYR A 143 -7.12 7.92 -16.64
C TYR A 143 -6.04 8.42 -17.60
N PHE A 144 -5.57 9.64 -17.40
CA PHE A 144 -4.62 10.31 -18.30
C PHE A 144 -3.15 10.15 -17.89
N LYS A 145 -2.85 9.35 -16.85
CA LYS A 145 -1.47 9.16 -16.38
C LYS A 145 -0.53 8.59 -17.45
N ASP A 146 -1.05 7.71 -18.32
CA ASP A 146 -0.29 7.00 -19.36
C ASP A 146 -0.41 7.68 -20.74
N GLY A 147 -0.86 8.93 -20.77
CA GLY A 147 -1.01 9.74 -21.98
C GLY A 147 -2.47 9.95 -22.42
N ILE A 148 -2.66 10.90 -23.33
CA ILE A 148 -4.00 11.36 -23.76
C ILE A 148 -4.76 10.24 -24.49
N VAL A 149 -4.11 9.53 -25.40
CA VAL A 149 -4.75 8.47 -26.20
C VAL A 149 -5.23 7.33 -25.30
N GLN A 150 -4.40 6.89 -24.38
CA GLN A 150 -4.77 5.85 -23.43
C GLN A 150 -5.86 6.34 -22.46
N GLY A 151 -5.81 7.60 -22.06
CA GLY A 151 -6.83 8.22 -21.23
C GLY A 151 -8.22 8.23 -21.88
N ILE A 152 -8.31 8.58 -23.16
CA ILE A 152 -9.55 8.52 -23.93
C ILE A 152 -10.06 7.08 -24.03
N ARG A 153 -9.17 6.13 -24.35
CA ARG A 153 -9.53 4.70 -24.42
C ARG A 153 -10.09 4.18 -23.11
N ASN A 154 -9.43 4.50 -21.99
CA ASN A 154 -9.89 4.13 -20.64
C ASN A 154 -11.24 4.77 -20.30
N ALA A 155 -11.43 6.04 -20.62
CA ALA A 155 -12.68 6.76 -20.40
C ALA A 155 -13.85 6.15 -21.20
N LEU A 156 -13.62 5.78 -22.47
CA LEU A 156 -14.60 5.07 -23.29
C LEU A 156 -14.95 3.69 -22.75
N ALA A 157 -13.95 2.93 -22.27
CA ALA A 157 -14.18 1.62 -21.67
C ALA A 157 -15.03 1.69 -20.39
N MET A 158 -14.97 2.80 -19.65
CA MET A 158 -15.68 3.02 -18.38
C MET A 158 -16.89 3.97 -18.51
N GLN A 159 -17.31 4.29 -19.74
CA GLN A 159 -18.39 5.28 -19.98
C GLN A 159 -19.71 4.92 -19.27
N SER A 160 -20.08 3.65 -19.22
CA SER A 160 -21.31 3.19 -18.55
C SER A 160 -21.27 3.47 -17.05
N VAL A 161 -20.12 3.26 -16.42
CA VAL A 161 -19.90 3.56 -14.99
C VAL A 161 -19.94 5.07 -14.77
N GLY A 162 -19.26 5.85 -15.61
CA GLY A 162 -19.27 7.31 -15.54
C GLY A 162 -20.68 7.90 -15.64
N LEU A 163 -21.47 7.45 -16.61
CA LEU A 163 -22.86 7.86 -16.78
C LEU A 163 -23.74 7.43 -15.59
N GLY A 164 -23.51 6.23 -15.04
CA GLY A 164 -24.19 5.76 -13.84
C GLY A 164 -23.91 6.64 -12.63
N LEU A 165 -22.65 7.03 -12.41
CA LEU A 165 -22.25 7.93 -11.34
C LEU A 165 -22.82 9.34 -11.50
N MET A 166 -22.91 9.85 -12.72
CA MET A 166 -23.55 11.14 -13.00
C MET A 166 -25.06 11.09 -12.72
N LYS A 167 -25.77 10.05 -13.17
CA LYS A 167 -27.20 9.84 -12.85
C LYS A 167 -27.44 9.73 -11.34
N ALA A 168 -26.53 9.09 -10.61
CA ALA A 168 -26.56 8.98 -9.15
C ALA A 168 -26.15 10.28 -8.42
N LYS A 169 -25.90 11.38 -9.14
CA LYS A 169 -25.41 12.67 -8.61
C LYS A 169 -24.11 12.54 -7.78
N ARG A 170 -23.31 11.50 -8.06
CA ARG A 170 -22.01 11.24 -7.40
C ARG A 170 -20.85 11.96 -8.07
N LEU A 171 -20.96 12.24 -9.36
CA LEU A 171 -20.00 13.06 -10.11
C LEU A 171 -20.69 14.35 -10.55
N ASN A 172 -20.22 15.47 -10.02
CA ASN A 172 -20.69 16.79 -10.43
C ASN A 172 -19.61 17.46 -11.26
N PRO A 173 -19.83 17.73 -12.57
CA PRO A 173 -18.84 18.40 -13.43
C PRO A 173 -18.41 19.79 -12.93
N MET A 174 -19.29 20.47 -12.18
CA MET A 174 -18.98 21.77 -11.55
C MET A 174 -17.84 21.68 -10.52
N GLU A 175 -17.58 20.51 -9.95
CA GLU A 175 -16.47 20.29 -9.02
C GLU A 175 -15.08 20.36 -9.68
N LEU A 176 -15.02 20.26 -11.01
CA LEU A 176 -13.79 20.47 -11.75
C LEU A 176 -13.28 21.91 -11.61
N ILE A 177 -14.20 22.86 -11.62
CA ILE A 177 -13.91 24.30 -11.63
C ILE A 177 -13.82 24.84 -10.19
N GLY A 178 -14.70 24.38 -9.29
CA GLY A 178 -14.85 24.92 -7.94
C GLY A 178 -14.70 23.92 -6.79
N GLY A 179 -13.97 22.81 -6.98
CA GLY A 179 -13.91 21.74 -5.99
C GLY A 179 -13.68 22.23 -4.55
N HIS A 180 -14.40 21.62 -3.63
CA HIS A 180 -14.31 21.93 -2.20
C HIS A 180 -12.87 21.76 -1.71
N LYS A 181 -12.21 22.88 -1.41
CA LYS A 181 -10.91 22.89 -0.74
C LYS A 181 -11.12 22.98 0.76
N CYS A 182 -10.21 22.41 1.53
CA CYS A 182 -10.12 22.69 2.96
C CYS A 182 -9.92 24.22 3.15
N LYS A 183 -10.46 24.78 4.21
CA LYS A 183 -10.31 26.23 4.50
C LYS A 183 -8.84 26.62 4.66
N ASP A 184 -8.02 25.73 5.21
CA ASP A 184 -6.59 25.95 5.40
C ASP A 184 -5.76 24.69 5.06
N PRO A 185 -5.42 24.49 3.78
CA PRO A 185 -4.54 23.39 3.39
C PRO A 185 -3.10 23.55 3.89
N GLY A 186 -2.66 24.77 4.20
CA GLY A 186 -1.32 25.04 4.70
C GLY A 186 -1.11 24.47 6.11
N SER A 187 -2.06 24.61 7.01
CA SER A 187 -2.01 24.01 8.33
C SER A 187 -2.02 22.48 8.27
N LEU A 188 -2.81 21.89 7.36
CA LEU A 188 -2.78 20.43 7.13
C LEU A 188 -1.39 19.96 6.69
N GLN A 189 -0.76 20.68 5.76
CA GLN A 189 0.60 20.31 5.28
C GLN A 189 1.62 20.38 6.43
N LYS A 190 1.54 21.40 7.28
CA LYS A 190 2.41 21.52 8.47
C LYS A 190 2.18 20.37 9.45
N MET A 191 0.92 20.01 9.71
CA MET A 191 0.60 18.84 10.57
C MET A 191 1.16 17.54 10.00
N ILE A 192 0.99 17.29 8.70
CA ILE A 192 1.53 16.10 8.03
C ILE A 192 3.06 16.07 8.12
N ALA A 193 3.72 17.19 7.86
CA ALA A 193 5.18 17.30 7.96
C ALA A 193 5.67 16.99 9.38
N LYS A 194 5.00 17.54 10.39
CA LYS A 194 5.34 17.30 11.79
C LYS A 194 5.08 15.86 12.22
N ALA A 195 3.99 15.27 11.77
CA ALA A 195 3.68 13.86 12.05
C ALA A 195 4.75 12.93 11.46
N ARG A 196 5.22 13.20 10.24
CA ARG A 196 6.32 12.46 9.62
C ARG A 196 7.62 12.60 10.40
N GLU A 197 8.00 13.82 10.78
CA GLU A 197 9.20 14.06 11.61
C GLU A 197 9.16 13.25 12.92
N ILE A 198 8.01 13.22 13.60
CA ILE A 198 7.83 12.46 14.83
C ILE A 198 7.94 10.95 14.57
N GLU A 199 7.33 10.46 13.51
CA GLU A 199 7.39 9.04 13.13
C GLU A 199 8.82 8.62 12.77
N ASP A 200 9.51 9.42 11.96
CA ASP A 200 10.89 9.15 11.55
C ASP A 200 11.84 9.10 12.77
N ARG A 201 11.64 10.01 13.73
CA ARG A 201 12.38 10.00 14.98
C ARG A 201 12.10 8.75 15.83
N LYS A 202 10.82 8.34 15.95
CA LYS A 202 10.44 7.16 16.74
C LYS A 202 10.95 5.87 16.14
N LYS A 203 10.93 5.74 14.81
CA LYS A 203 11.32 4.53 14.09
C LYS A 203 12.78 4.55 13.62
N GLY A 204 13.55 5.62 13.93
CA GLY A 204 14.96 5.77 13.57
C GLY A 204 15.18 5.76 12.06
N TYR A 205 14.24 6.28 11.27
CA TYR A 205 14.49 6.58 9.88
C TYR A 205 15.31 7.87 9.83
N THR A 206 16.62 7.76 9.60
CA THR A 206 17.44 8.91 9.24
C THR A 206 17.10 9.32 7.82
N SER A 207 16.66 10.56 7.66
CA SER A 207 16.46 11.23 6.35
C SER A 207 17.75 11.32 5.55
#